data_bd61d578ccb053136fc14408c6a1cf81
#
_entry.id   bd61d578ccb053136fc14408c6a1cf81
#
_cell.length_a   1.000
_cell.length_b   1.000
_cell.length_c   1.000
_cell.angle_alpha   90.00
_cell.angle_beta   90.00
_cell.angle_gamma   90.00
#
_symmetry.space_group_name_H-M   'P 1'
#
loop_
_entity.id
_entity.type
_entity.pdbx_description
1 polymer ?
#
loop_
_entity_poly.entity_id
_entity_poly.type
_entity_poly.pdbx_seq_one_letter_code
_entity_poly.pdbx_strand_id
1 'polypeptide(L)'
;MMVARQVFQAKYGRGDELVALFKELNARLQEGGEAGVSFRILTDASGPFFTVVTETEVENLAAWEGGFREAMSQPWMEEWFGRMMPLVESGSREFYNVME
;
A
#
# COMPACT_ATOMS: atom_id res chain seq x y z
N MET A 1 3.97 -13.96 -12.66
CA MET A 1 3.10 -13.13 -11.80
C MET A 1 3.66 -13.06 -10.41
N MET A 2 3.71 -11.88 -9.85
CA MET A 2 4.23 -11.63 -8.51
C MET A 2 3.19 -10.89 -7.69
N VAL A 3 3.28 -11.04 -6.37
CA VAL A 3 2.50 -10.24 -5.43
C VAL A 3 3.48 -9.32 -4.68
N ALA A 4 3.21 -8.02 -4.72
CA ALA A 4 3.91 -7.05 -3.90
C ALA A 4 3.07 -6.83 -2.64
N ARG A 5 3.64 -7.17 -1.50
CA ARG A 5 2.96 -7.04 -0.21
C ARG A 5 3.70 -6.03 0.65
N GLN A 6 2.98 -5.03 1.14
CA GLN A 6 3.53 -4.08 2.08
C GLN A 6 2.82 -4.25 3.41
N VAL A 7 3.59 -4.45 4.47
CA VAL A 7 3.04 -4.69 5.81
C VAL A 7 3.39 -3.48 6.67
N PHE A 8 2.37 -2.85 7.22
CA PHE A 8 2.54 -1.66 8.07
C PHE A 8 2.06 -1.97 9.47
N GLN A 9 2.89 -1.61 10.44
CA GLN A 9 2.47 -1.64 11.84
C GLN A 9 2.01 -0.23 12.20
N ALA A 10 0.71 -0.05 12.32
CA ALA A 10 0.15 1.24 12.74
C ALA A 10 0.41 1.46 14.22
N LYS A 11 0.42 2.70 14.64
CA LYS A 11 0.45 3.04 16.04
C LYS A 11 -0.80 2.52 16.71
N TYR A 12 -0.70 2.20 17.99
CA TYR A 12 -1.80 1.60 18.73
C TYR A 12 -3.07 2.47 18.63
N GLY A 13 -4.17 1.84 18.20
CA GLY A 13 -5.45 2.51 18.03
C GLY A 13 -5.59 3.31 16.75
N ARG A 14 -4.58 3.34 15.86
CA ARG A 14 -4.61 4.17 14.65
C ARG A 14 -4.80 3.36 13.36
N GLY A 15 -5.12 2.08 13.47
CA GLY A 15 -5.28 1.20 12.30
C GLY A 15 -6.38 1.65 11.36
N ASP A 16 -7.54 2.04 11.89
CA ASP A 16 -8.67 2.45 11.06
C ASP A 16 -8.37 3.73 10.27
N GLU A 17 -7.62 4.65 10.87
CA GLU A 17 -7.19 5.86 10.17
C GLU A 17 -6.25 5.53 9.02
N LEU A 18 -5.34 4.58 9.25
CA LEU A 18 -4.42 4.15 8.21
C LEU A 18 -5.16 3.46 7.07
N VAL A 19 -6.13 2.61 7.39
CA VAL A 19 -6.98 1.96 6.37
C VAL A 19 -7.69 3.01 5.53
N ALA A 20 -8.25 4.04 6.17
CA ALA A 20 -8.95 5.11 5.44
C ALA A 20 -8.00 5.85 4.48
N LEU A 21 -6.76 6.09 4.90
CA LEU A 21 -5.75 6.72 4.04
C LEU A 21 -5.39 5.84 2.84
N PHE A 22 -5.26 4.53 3.04
CA PHE A 22 -4.99 3.63 1.92
C PHE A 22 -6.16 3.52 0.95
N LYS A 23 -7.39 3.60 1.45
CA LYS A 23 -8.57 3.64 0.57
C LYS A 23 -8.56 4.93 -0.27
N GLU A 24 -8.21 6.04 0.33
CA GLU A 24 -8.07 7.30 -0.41
C GLU A 24 -6.98 7.21 -1.46
N LEU A 25 -5.82 6.64 -1.11
CA LEU A 25 -4.71 6.45 -2.05
C LEU A 25 -5.15 5.62 -3.25
N ASN A 26 -5.83 4.50 -2.98
CA ASN A 26 -6.31 3.61 -4.02
C ASN A 26 -7.25 4.34 -5.00
N ALA A 27 -8.18 5.13 -4.45
CA ALA A 27 -9.13 5.91 -5.25
C ALA A 27 -8.41 6.95 -6.11
N ARG A 28 -7.43 7.66 -5.54
CA ARG A 28 -6.67 8.68 -6.29
C ARG A 28 -5.86 8.08 -7.42
N LEU A 29 -5.24 6.93 -7.18
CA LEU A 29 -4.47 6.25 -8.23
C LEU A 29 -5.36 5.80 -9.38
N GLN A 30 -6.58 5.36 -9.10
CA GLN A 30 -7.53 4.97 -10.13
C GLN A 30 -8.06 6.17 -10.91
N GLU A 31 -8.30 7.29 -10.25
CA GLU A 31 -8.71 8.53 -10.93
C GLU A 31 -7.66 9.02 -11.90
N GLY A 32 -6.38 8.79 -11.60
CA GLY A 32 -5.28 9.16 -12.46
C GLY A 32 -5.15 8.31 -13.72
N GLY A 33 -6.00 7.30 -13.88
CA GLY A 33 -5.96 6.42 -15.04
C GLY A 33 -4.82 5.41 -14.97
N GLU A 34 -4.27 5.19 -13.80
CA GLU A 34 -3.19 4.23 -13.57
C GLU A 34 -3.75 2.81 -13.55
N ALA A 35 -3.99 2.24 -14.72
CA ALA A 35 -4.48 0.89 -14.83
C ALA A 35 -3.46 -0.07 -14.19
N GLY A 36 -3.93 -0.93 -13.29
CA GLY A 36 -3.10 -1.94 -12.65
C GLY A 36 -2.43 -1.50 -11.36
N VAL A 37 -2.72 -0.32 -10.86
CA VAL A 37 -2.13 0.16 -9.59
C VAL A 37 -3.10 0.02 -8.42
N SER A 38 -4.18 -0.72 -8.60
CA SER A 38 -5.08 -0.98 -7.47
C SER A 38 -4.50 -2.06 -6.56
N PHE A 39 -4.73 -1.91 -5.29
CA PHE A 39 -4.30 -2.90 -4.29
C PHE A 39 -5.46 -3.21 -3.35
N ARG A 40 -5.42 -4.40 -2.77
CA ARG A 40 -6.38 -4.74 -1.72
C ARG A 40 -5.76 -4.45 -0.36
N ILE A 41 -6.61 -4.20 0.61
CA ILE A 41 -6.21 -3.84 1.96
C ILE A 41 -6.64 -4.96 2.89
N LEU A 42 -5.70 -5.42 3.72
CA LEU A 42 -5.93 -6.46 4.70
C LEU A 42 -5.63 -5.90 6.08
N THR A 43 -6.36 -6.37 7.08
CA THR A 43 -6.09 -6.01 8.46
C THR A 43 -5.94 -7.27 9.30
N ASP A 44 -5.32 -7.14 10.47
CA ASP A 44 -5.11 -8.30 11.33
C ASP A 44 -6.43 -8.90 11.80
N ALA A 45 -6.61 -10.19 11.54
CA ALA A 45 -7.64 -10.99 12.17
C ALA A 45 -7.06 -11.67 13.41
N SER A 46 -5.75 -11.87 13.41
CA SER A 46 -4.97 -12.34 14.54
C SER A 46 -3.54 -11.85 14.33
N GLY A 47 -2.69 -11.93 15.33
CA GLY A 47 -1.32 -11.44 15.28
C GLY A 47 -1.19 -10.05 15.87
N PRO A 48 -0.14 -9.31 15.52
CA PRO A 48 0.09 -7.96 16.08
C PRO A 48 -1.10 -7.03 15.82
N PHE A 49 -1.51 -6.31 16.85
CA PHE A 49 -2.64 -5.40 16.76
C PHE A 49 -2.34 -4.25 15.79
N PHE A 50 -3.39 -3.85 15.04
CA PHE A 50 -3.32 -2.70 14.11
C PHE A 50 -2.29 -2.90 13.01
N THR A 51 -2.21 -4.11 12.49
CA THR A 51 -1.42 -4.41 11.28
C THR A 51 -2.28 -4.13 10.05
N VAL A 52 -1.74 -3.39 9.10
CA VAL A 52 -2.42 -3.08 7.85
C VAL A 52 -1.51 -3.54 6.71
N VAL A 53 -2.07 -4.33 5.81
CA VAL A 53 -1.32 -4.90 4.68
C VAL A 53 -1.95 -4.44 3.38
N THR A 54 -1.11 -4.05 2.42
CA THR A 54 -1.58 -3.83 1.05
C THR A 54 -0.95 -4.88 0.16
N GLU A 55 -1.75 -5.40 -0.78
CA GLU A 55 -1.28 -6.39 -1.75
C GLU A 55 -1.69 -5.98 -3.15
N THR A 56 -0.75 -6.05 -4.10
CA THR A 56 -1.07 -5.85 -5.50
C THR A 56 -0.37 -6.92 -6.34
N GLU A 57 -1.02 -7.37 -7.40
CA GLU A 57 -0.42 -8.30 -8.34
C GLU A 57 0.26 -7.52 -9.45
N VAL A 58 1.45 -7.94 -9.81
CA VAL A 58 2.23 -7.33 -10.89
C VAL A 58 2.88 -8.44 -11.73
N GLU A 59 3.18 -8.14 -12.98
CA GLU A 59 3.80 -9.14 -13.85
C GLU A 59 5.20 -9.50 -13.40
N ASN A 60 5.99 -8.49 -13.00
CA ASN A 60 7.36 -8.67 -12.60
C ASN A 60 7.82 -7.46 -11.76
N LEU A 61 9.04 -7.53 -11.26
CA LEU A 61 9.59 -6.48 -10.42
C LEU A 61 9.73 -5.14 -11.19
N ALA A 62 10.11 -5.18 -12.44
CA ALA A 62 10.25 -3.96 -13.24
C ALA A 62 8.91 -3.24 -13.40
N ALA A 63 7.83 -4.00 -13.61
CA ALA A 63 6.49 -3.41 -13.70
C ALA A 63 6.10 -2.75 -12.38
N TRP A 64 6.42 -3.39 -11.25
CA TRP A 64 6.13 -2.80 -9.95
C TRP A 64 6.93 -1.51 -9.74
N GLU A 65 8.21 -1.51 -10.05
CA GLU A 65 9.06 -0.33 -9.89
C GLU A 65 8.55 0.84 -10.72
N GLY A 66 8.13 0.57 -11.96
CA GLY A 66 7.58 1.60 -12.83
C GLY A 66 6.31 2.22 -12.27
N GLY A 67 5.39 1.39 -11.82
CA GLY A 67 4.13 1.85 -11.22
C GLY A 67 4.37 2.64 -9.93
N PHE A 68 5.30 2.16 -9.11
CA PHE A 68 5.64 2.83 -7.86
C PHE A 68 6.25 4.22 -8.13
N ARG A 69 7.18 4.30 -9.08
CA ARG A 69 7.81 5.57 -9.44
C ARG A 69 6.78 6.56 -9.95
N GLU A 70 5.85 6.12 -10.77
CA GLU A 70 4.81 6.98 -11.28
C GLU A 70 3.87 7.46 -10.19
N ALA A 71 3.47 6.58 -9.28
CA ALA A 71 2.65 6.97 -8.13
C ALA A 71 3.37 8.01 -7.28
N MET A 72 4.66 7.81 -7.03
CA MET A 72 5.46 8.73 -6.23
C MET A 72 5.63 10.11 -6.88
N SER A 73 5.48 10.21 -8.20
CA SER A 73 5.62 11.47 -8.92
C SER A 73 4.35 12.34 -8.85
N GLN A 74 3.26 11.84 -8.31
CA GLN A 74 2.01 12.60 -8.24
C GLN A 74 2.14 13.79 -7.29
N PRO A 75 1.62 14.97 -7.69
CA PRO A 75 1.78 16.18 -6.87
C PRO A 75 1.18 16.08 -5.47
N TRP A 76 0.14 15.27 -5.30
CA TRP A 76 -0.55 15.11 -4.02
C TRP A 76 0.10 14.07 -3.10
N MET A 77 1.12 13.35 -3.58
CA MET A 77 1.70 12.23 -2.83
C MET A 77 2.44 12.70 -1.58
N GLU A 78 3.15 13.82 -1.66
CA GLU A 78 3.87 14.36 -0.51
C GLU A 78 2.91 14.67 0.65
N GLU A 79 1.78 15.28 0.35
CA GLU A 79 0.77 15.58 1.36
C GLU A 79 0.18 14.30 1.96
N TRP A 80 -0.10 13.31 1.10
CA TRP A 80 -0.61 12.03 1.56
C TRP A 80 0.38 11.35 2.52
N PHE A 81 1.66 11.31 2.17
CA PHE A 81 2.69 10.76 3.04
C PHE A 81 2.78 11.51 4.37
N GLY A 82 2.63 12.83 4.34
CA GLY A 82 2.63 13.63 5.55
C GLY A 82 1.53 13.25 6.53
N ARG A 83 0.40 12.76 6.00
CA ARG A 83 -0.69 12.25 6.85
C ARG A 83 -0.45 10.81 7.28
N MET A 84 0.22 10.03 6.47
CA MET A 84 0.43 8.60 6.75
C MET A 84 1.52 8.38 7.78
N MET A 85 2.64 9.08 7.67
CA MET A 85 3.81 8.84 8.50
C MET A 85 3.53 8.89 10.01
N PRO A 86 2.74 9.85 10.53
CA PRO A 86 2.44 9.87 11.97
C PRO A 86 1.63 8.67 12.48
N LEU A 87 1.00 7.91 11.57
CA LEU A 87 0.16 6.77 11.94
C LEU A 87 0.92 5.45 11.98
N VAL A 88 2.16 5.41 11.48
CA VAL A 88 2.89 4.17 11.27
C VAL A 88 4.14 4.13 12.16
N GLU A 89 4.37 2.99 12.82
CA GLU A 89 5.59 2.77 13.60
C GLU A 89 6.68 2.14 12.75
N SER A 90 6.31 1.19 11.88
CA SER A 90 7.26 0.44 11.07
C SER A 90 6.55 -0.16 9.87
N GLY A 91 7.33 -0.59 8.91
CA GLY A 91 6.79 -1.24 7.73
C GLY A 91 7.84 -2.10 7.03
N SER A 92 7.36 -3.00 6.20
CA SER A 92 8.22 -3.84 5.37
C SER A 92 7.55 -4.07 4.03
N ARG A 93 8.36 -4.43 3.04
CA ARG A 93 7.90 -4.75 1.70
C ARG A 93 8.43 -6.12 1.32
N GLU A 94 7.53 -6.95 0.82
CA GLU A 94 7.84 -8.32 0.45
C GLU A 94 7.33 -8.58 -0.97
N PHE A 95 8.08 -9.36 -1.72
CA PHE A 95 7.65 -9.79 -3.05
C PHE A 95 7.58 -11.30 -3.08
N TYR A 96 6.50 -11.83 -3.63
CA TYR A 96 6.30 -13.27 -3.73
C TYR A 96 5.96 -13.65 -5.16
N ASN A 97 6.51 -14.77 -5.61
CA ASN A 97 6.12 -15.34 -6.90
C ASN A 97 4.84 -16.16 -6.71
N VAL A 98 3.88 -15.98 -7.62
CA VAL A 98 2.67 -16.79 -7.61
C VAL A 98 3.01 -18.12 -8.29
N MET A 99 2.85 -19.21 -7.56
CA MET A 99 3.11 -20.56 -8.08
C MET A 99 1.78 -21.17 -8.53
N GLU A 100 1.72 -21.54 -9.79
CA GLU A 100 0.52 -22.11 -10.39
C GLU A 100 0.69 -23.57 -10.76
#